data_8dbe7fc1b7c0b71d570a21a029e7baf1
#
_entry.id   8dbe7fc1b7c0b71d570a21a029e7baf1
#
_cell.length_a   1.000
_cell.length_b   1.000
_cell.length_c   1.000
_cell.angle_alpha   90.00
_cell.angle_beta   90.00
_cell.angle_gamma   90.00
#
_symmetry.space_group_name_H-M   'P 1'
#
loop_
_entity.id
_entity.type
_entity.pdbx_description
1 polymer ?
#
loop_
_entity_poly.entity_id
_entity_poly.type
_entity_poly.pdbx_seq_one_letter_code
_entity_poly.pdbx_strand_id
1 'polypeptide(L)'
;MSGILEQETVMGIVEAKNLTFEYIRRDEEGNVEGITTAVDNVNIDIKAGDFVAVLGHNGSGKSTFAKHLNALVMPTEGTVYVDGMDTKDSGNTLSIRQTAGMVFQNPDNQIVGTLVDEEVGFGPENIGVPTEEIWERVEKSLKAVGM
;
A
#
# COMPACT_ATOMS: atom_id res chain seq x y z
N MET A 1 -21.34 39.15 -13.12
CA MET A 1 -20.05 38.45 -13.05
C MET A 1 -20.13 37.48 -11.87
N SER A 2 -20.52 36.24 -12.17
CA SER A 2 -20.65 35.18 -11.16
C SER A 2 -19.33 34.37 -11.21
N GLY A 3 -18.44 34.58 -10.23
CA GLY A 3 -17.25 33.78 -10.06
C GLY A 3 -17.65 32.42 -9.49
N ILE A 4 -17.66 31.41 -10.32
CA ILE A 4 -17.69 30.02 -9.87
C ILE A 4 -16.32 29.76 -9.24
N LEU A 5 -16.28 29.73 -7.90
CA LEU A 5 -15.15 29.15 -7.18
C LEU A 5 -15.17 27.65 -7.51
N GLU A 6 -14.33 27.23 -8.41
CA GLU A 6 -13.96 25.81 -8.51
C GLU A 6 -13.41 25.40 -7.14
N GLN A 7 -14.20 24.67 -6.36
CA GLN A 7 -13.68 23.95 -5.22
C GLN A 7 -12.67 22.94 -5.77
N GLU A 8 -11.39 23.21 -5.60
CA GLU A 8 -10.36 22.16 -5.74
C GLU A 8 -10.81 21.00 -4.86
N THR A 9 -11.27 19.94 -5.50
CA THR A 9 -11.57 18.68 -4.81
C THR A 9 -10.24 18.18 -4.28
N VAL A 10 -9.98 18.40 -2.99
CA VAL A 10 -8.79 17.86 -2.33
C VAL A 10 -8.91 16.34 -2.42
N MET A 11 -8.13 15.74 -3.32
CA MET A 11 -8.05 14.29 -3.45
C MET A 11 -7.60 13.69 -2.13
N GLY A 12 -8.18 12.55 -1.75
CA GLY A 12 -7.70 11.78 -0.61
C GLY A 12 -6.29 11.29 -0.84
N ILE A 13 -5.55 11.03 0.24
CA ILE A 13 -4.25 10.38 0.13
C ILE A 13 -4.38 8.94 -0.37
N VAL A 14 -5.54 8.32 -0.12
CA VAL A 14 -5.95 7.04 -0.69
C VAL A 14 -7.36 7.16 -1.21
N GLU A 15 -7.57 6.83 -2.47
CA GLU A 15 -8.90 6.72 -3.08
C GLU A 15 -9.08 5.34 -3.70
N ALA A 16 -10.18 4.65 -3.39
CA ALA A 16 -10.63 3.48 -4.12
C ALA A 16 -12.01 3.76 -4.71
N LYS A 17 -12.20 3.43 -5.99
CA LYS A 17 -13.45 3.60 -6.73
C LYS A 17 -13.86 2.28 -7.37
N ASN A 18 -15.01 1.73 -6.94
CA ASN A 18 -15.57 0.46 -7.38
C ASN A 18 -14.53 -0.68 -7.35
N LEU A 19 -13.66 -0.67 -6.34
CA LEU A 19 -12.60 -1.65 -6.20
C LEU A 19 -13.19 -3.04 -6.04
N THR A 20 -12.93 -3.90 -7.01
CA THR A 20 -13.22 -5.33 -6.97
C THR A 20 -11.94 -6.11 -7.21
N PHE A 21 -11.74 -7.18 -6.44
CA PHE A 21 -10.60 -8.07 -6.61
C PHE A 21 -10.99 -9.52 -6.43
N GLU A 22 -10.58 -10.34 -7.40
CA GLU A 22 -10.85 -11.76 -7.48
C GLU A 22 -9.57 -12.57 -7.49
N TYR A 23 -9.49 -13.58 -6.63
CA TYR A 23 -8.49 -14.63 -6.72
C TYR A 23 -8.97 -15.70 -7.72
N ILE A 24 -8.18 -15.93 -8.76
CA ILE A 24 -8.45 -16.95 -9.76
C ILE A 24 -7.53 -18.15 -9.48
N ARG A 25 -8.12 -19.28 -9.11
CA ARG A 25 -7.39 -20.53 -8.96
C ARG A 25 -7.39 -21.27 -10.30
N ARG A 26 -6.21 -21.75 -10.71
CA ARG A 26 -6.01 -22.51 -11.95
C ARG A 26 -5.43 -23.88 -11.62
N ASP A 27 -5.78 -24.88 -12.44
CA ASP A 27 -5.16 -26.21 -12.41
C ASP A 27 -3.77 -26.19 -13.06
N GLU A 28 -3.09 -27.35 -13.05
CA GLU A 28 -1.76 -27.53 -13.67
C GLU A 28 -1.75 -27.31 -15.18
N GLU A 29 -2.92 -27.43 -15.83
CA GLU A 29 -3.11 -27.20 -17.26
C GLU A 29 -3.45 -25.73 -17.59
N GLY A 30 -3.65 -24.89 -16.55
CA GLY A 30 -3.97 -23.47 -16.68
C GLY A 30 -5.47 -23.15 -16.77
N ASN A 31 -6.35 -24.17 -16.68
CA ASN A 31 -7.80 -23.94 -16.68
C ASN A 31 -8.26 -23.35 -15.35
N VAL A 32 -9.31 -22.53 -15.40
CA VAL A 32 -9.89 -21.91 -14.19
C VAL A 32 -10.68 -22.97 -13.41
N GLU A 33 -10.20 -23.31 -12.22
CA GLU A 33 -10.90 -24.18 -11.27
C GLU A 33 -11.89 -23.44 -10.37
N GLY A 34 -11.63 -22.15 -10.08
CA GLY A 34 -12.51 -21.38 -9.24
C GLY A 34 -12.11 -19.89 -9.17
N ILE A 35 -13.11 -19.08 -8.89
CA ILE A 35 -12.96 -17.64 -8.66
C ILE A 35 -13.51 -17.33 -7.28
N THR A 36 -12.75 -16.54 -6.51
CA THR A 36 -13.16 -16.08 -5.17
C THR A 36 -13.04 -14.56 -5.12
N THR A 37 -14.16 -13.87 -5.03
CA THR A 37 -14.19 -12.42 -4.84
C THR A 37 -13.77 -12.10 -3.41
N ALA A 38 -12.63 -11.45 -3.24
CA ALA A 38 -12.07 -11.09 -1.94
C ALA A 38 -12.40 -9.66 -1.54
N VAL A 39 -12.56 -8.77 -2.51
CA VAL A 39 -13.02 -7.38 -2.33
C VAL A 39 -14.09 -7.13 -3.38
N ASP A 40 -15.22 -6.58 -2.98
CA ASP A 40 -16.38 -6.40 -3.86
C ASP A 40 -16.88 -4.94 -3.80
N ASN A 41 -16.71 -4.23 -4.91
CA ASN A 41 -17.23 -2.88 -5.16
C ASN A 41 -16.97 -1.87 -4.01
N VAL A 42 -15.76 -1.87 -3.45
CA VAL A 42 -15.38 -0.98 -2.34
C VAL A 42 -15.09 0.42 -2.86
N ASN A 43 -15.70 1.41 -2.21
CA ASN A 43 -15.45 2.82 -2.43
C ASN A 43 -14.99 3.44 -1.11
N ILE A 44 -13.81 4.08 -1.12
CA ILE A 44 -13.23 4.72 0.06
C ILE A 44 -12.42 5.95 -0.36
N ASP A 45 -12.42 6.94 0.49
CA ASP A 45 -11.61 8.15 0.37
C ASP A 45 -11.02 8.45 1.75
N ILE A 46 -9.70 8.32 1.88
CA ILE A 46 -8.94 8.55 3.10
C ILE A 46 -8.16 9.84 2.95
N LYS A 47 -8.32 10.76 3.87
CA LYS A 47 -7.62 12.03 3.88
C LYS A 47 -6.28 11.94 4.61
N ALA A 48 -5.38 12.84 4.28
CA ALA A 48 -4.12 12.97 5.00
C ALA A 48 -4.38 13.25 6.49
N GLY A 49 -3.71 12.47 7.37
CA GLY A 49 -3.88 12.56 8.81
C GLY A 49 -4.99 11.70 9.41
N ASP A 50 -5.80 11.03 8.59
CA ASP A 50 -6.81 10.11 9.09
C ASP A 50 -6.17 8.86 9.72
N PHE A 51 -6.82 8.36 10.78
CA PHE A 51 -6.59 7.05 11.34
C PHE A 51 -7.79 6.16 11.04
N VAL A 52 -7.60 5.15 10.18
CA VAL A 52 -8.68 4.30 9.69
C VAL A 52 -8.55 2.88 10.22
N ALA A 53 -9.61 2.37 10.88
CA ALA A 53 -9.69 0.98 11.31
C ALA A 53 -10.57 0.16 10.36
N VAL A 54 -9.99 -0.90 9.77
CA VAL A 54 -10.72 -1.83 8.89
C VAL A 54 -11.13 -3.06 9.71
N LEU A 55 -12.42 -3.20 9.97
CA LEU A 55 -12.99 -4.26 10.80
C LEU A 55 -13.69 -5.33 9.93
N GLY A 56 -13.69 -6.57 10.42
CA GLY A 56 -14.36 -7.69 9.77
C GLY A 56 -13.83 -9.04 10.26
N HIS A 57 -14.60 -10.12 10.01
CA HIS A 57 -14.19 -11.49 10.35
C HIS A 57 -12.96 -11.96 9.52
N ASN A 58 -12.38 -13.11 9.90
CA ASN A 58 -11.31 -13.72 9.12
C ASN A 58 -11.82 -14.11 7.73
N GLY A 59 -11.01 -13.79 6.70
CA GLY A 59 -11.41 -14.01 5.30
C GLY A 59 -12.29 -12.93 4.67
N SER A 60 -12.61 -11.82 5.37
CA SER A 60 -13.44 -10.74 4.83
C SER A 60 -12.71 -9.77 3.89
N GLY A 61 -11.52 -10.10 3.41
CA GLY A 61 -10.80 -9.29 2.41
C GLY A 61 -9.92 -8.16 2.96
N LYS A 62 -9.85 -7.92 4.30
CA LYS A 62 -9.07 -6.82 4.91
C LYS A 62 -7.62 -6.77 4.43
N SER A 63 -6.92 -7.88 4.50
CA SER A 63 -5.51 -7.97 4.07
C SER A 63 -5.37 -7.82 2.56
N THR A 64 -6.36 -8.28 1.80
CA THR A 64 -6.40 -8.09 0.36
C THR A 64 -6.60 -6.62 0.00
N PHE A 65 -7.53 -5.94 0.68
CA PHE A 65 -7.72 -4.49 0.54
C PHE A 65 -6.43 -3.74 0.87
N ALA A 66 -5.78 -4.02 2.01
CA ALA A 66 -4.52 -3.39 2.40
C ALA A 66 -3.41 -3.56 1.35
N LYS A 67 -3.32 -4.73 0.71
CA LYS A 67 -2.34 -5.00 -0.35
C LYS A 67 -2.53 -4.16 -1.62
N HIS A 68 -3.73 -3.64 -1.88
CA HIS A 68 -3.95 -2.70 -2.98
C HIS A 68 -3.33 -1.33 -2.69
N LEU A 69 -3.25 -0.94 -1.40
CA LEU A 69 -2.78 0.38 -1.00
C LEU A 69 -1.27 0.57 -1.18
N ASN A 70 -0.49 -0.50 -1.35
CA ASN A 70 0.92 -0.41 -1.71
C ASN A 70 1.27 -1.16 -3.01
N ALA A 71 0.28 -1.33 -3.88
CA ALA A 71 0.43 -1.95 -5.20
C ALA A 71 1.08 -3.36 -5.15
N LEU A 72 0.77 -4.17 -4.13
CA LEU A 72 1.14 -5.60 -4.08
C LEU A 72 0.19 -6.46 -4.92
N VAL A 73 -1.07 -6.05 -5.01
CA VAL A 73 -2.07 -6.64 -5.91
C VAL A 73 -2.78 -5.52 -6.65
N MET A 74 -3.22 -5.81 -7.89
CA MET A 74 -3.91 -4.85 -8.74
C MET A 74 -5.40 -5.14 -8.74
N PRO A 75 -6.27 -4.12 -8.76
CA PRO A 75 -7.72 -4.32 -8.90
C PRO A 75 -8.07 -5.13 -10.14
N THR A 76 -8.97 -6.12 -9.99
CA THR A 76 -9.62 -6.79 -11.13
C THR A 76 -10.52 -5.80 -11.84
N GLU A 77 -11.32 -5.04 -11.07
CA GLU A 77 -12.15 -3.94 -11.56
C GLU A 77 -11.99 -2.70 -10.66
N GLY A 78 -12.41 -1.54 -11.18
CA GLY A 78 -12.29 -0.27 -10.49
C GLY A 78 -10.86 0.25 -10.45
N THR A 79 -10.58 1.21 -9.57
CA THR A 79 -9.28 1.91 -9.47
C THR A 79 -8.90 2.15 -8.02
N VAL A 80 -7.61 2.17 -7.75
CA VAL A 80 -7.04 2.61 -6.46
C VAL A 80 -5.92 3.61 -6.75
N TYR A 81 -6.01 4.76 -6.09
CA TYR A 81 -4.99 5.81 -6.14
C TYR A 81 -4.36 5.97 -4.76
N VAL A 82 -3.06 6.14 -4.74
CA VAL A 82 -2.28 6.44 -3.54
C VAL A 82 -1.46 7.70 -3.83
N ASP A 83 -1.73 8.75 -3.09
CA ASP A 83 -1.15 10.10 -3.32
C ASP A 83 -1.26 10.53 -4.79
N GLY A 84 -2.45 10.34 -5.39
CA GLY A 84 -2.75 10.64 -6.79
C GLY A 84 -2.14 9.66 -7.82
N MET A 85 -1.36 8.67 -7.40
CA MET A 85 -0.73 7.68 -8.28
C MET A 85 -1.65 6.47 -8.47
N ASP A 86 -1.97 6.11 -9.72
CA ASP A 86 -2.75 4.91 -10.05
C ASP A 86 -1.91 3.66 -9.77
N THR A 87 -2.45 2.75 -8.95
CA THR A 87 -1.79 1.48 -8.61
C THR A 87 -1.69 0.52 -9.79
N LYS A 88 -2.50 0.68 -10.85
CA LYS A 88 -2.44 -0.13 -12.07
C LYS A 88 -1.30 0.27 -12.99
N ASP A 89 -0.76 1.47 -12.84
CA ASP A 89 0.39 1.91 -13.60
C ASP A 89 1.68 1.36 -12.97
N SER A 90 2.32 0.42 -13.65
CA SER A 90 3.57 -0.20 -13.20
C SER A 90 4.71 0.81 -13.00
N GLY A 91 4.68 1.96 -13.69
CA GLY A 91 5.62 3.04 -13.51
C GLY A 91 5.54 3.69 -12.12
N ASN A 92 4.37 3.65 -11.50
CA ASN A 92 4.13 4.22 -10.16
C ASN A 92 4.49 3.26 -9.01
N THR A 93 4.71 1.98 -9.28
CA THR A 93 4.83 0.94 -8.23
C THR A 93 5.89 1.28 -7.18
N LEU A 94 7.07 1.72 -7.61
CA LEU A 94 8.15 2.07 -6.67
C LEU A 94 7.77 3.28 -5.82
N SER A 95 7.27 4.34 -6.44
CA SER A 95 6.85 5.58 -5.74
C SER A 95 5.72 5.31 -4.75
N ILE A 96 4.73 4.48 -5.12
CA ILE A 96 3.65 4.05 -4.22
C ILE A 96 4.22 3.32 -3.00
N ARG A 97 5.16 2.38 -3.18
CA ARG A 97 5.78 1.63 -2.08
C ARG A 97 6.68 2.48 -1.19
N GLN A 98 7.25 3.54 -1.72
CA GLN A 98 7.98 4.54 -0.93
C GLN A 98 7.03 5.44 -0.11
N THR A 99 5.82 5.67 -0.60
CA THR A 99 4.78 6.48 0.05
C THR A 99 3.99 5.68 1.10
N ALA A 100 3.61 4.45 0.76
CA ALA A 100 2.76 3.59 1.59
C ALA A 100 3.53 2.37 2.10
N GLY A 101 4.13 2.51 3.28
CA GLY A 101 4.75 1.38 4.00
C GLY A 101 3.72 0.35 4.46
N MET A 102 4.08 -0.93 4.46
CA MET A 102 3.21 -2.01 4.88
C MET A 102 3.89 -2.91 5.92
N VAL A 103 3.19 -3.16 7.03
CA VAL A 103 3.56 -4.18 8.01
C VAL A 103 2.65 -5.40 7.79
N PHE A 104 3.23 -6.56 7.53
CA PHE A 104 2.47 -7.80 7.32
C PHE A 104 2.04 -8.43 8.64
N GLN A 105 1.13 -9.40 8.56
CA GLN A 105 0.55 -10.08 9.73
C GLN A 105 1.59 -10.74 10.64
N ASN A 106 2.69 -11.24 10.07
CA ASN A 106 3.83 -11.79 10.80
C ASN A 106 5.06 -10.91 10.54
N PRO A 107 5.24 -9.81 11.31
CA PRO A 107 6.32 -8.85 11.06
C PRO A 107 7.71 -9.47 11.23
N ASP A 108 7.87 -10.44 12.12
CA ASP A 108 9.15 -11.12 12.34
C ASP A 108 9.71 -11.79 11.07
N ASN A 109 8.83 -12.24 10.17
CA ASN A 109 9.23 -12.82 8.88
C ASN A 109 9.72 -11.78 7.86
N GLN A 110 9.61 -10.50 8.18
CA GLN A 110 10.09 -9.40 7.33
C GLN A 110 11.52 -8.98 7.67
N ILE A 111 12.01 -9.38 8.84
CA ILE A 111 13.36 -9.04 9.31
C ILE A 111 14.37 -9.86 8.53
N VAL A 112 15.28 -9.18 7.85
CA VAL A 112 16.34 -9.74 7.00
C VAL A 112 17.71 -9.52 7.64
N GLY A 113 17.92 -8.37 8.28
CA GLY A 113 19.16 -7.99 8.93
C GLY A 113 19.42 -8.77 10.22
N THR A 114 20.68 -8.89 10.57
CA THR A 114 21.12 -9.46 11.86
C THR A 114 21.32 -8.41 12.94
N LEU A 115 21.47 -7.17 12.53
CA LEU A 115 21.59 -6.00 13.40
C LEU A 115 20.43 -5.05 13.13
N VAL A 116 19.98 -4.36 14.17
CA VAL A 116 18.81 -3.46 14.09
C VAL A 116 19.06 -2.28 13.16
N ASP A 117 20.23 -1.71 13.18
CA ASP A 117 20.64 -0.60 12.32
C ASP A 117 20.74 -1.01 10.84
N GLU A 118 21.26 -2.22 10.56
CA GLU A 118 21.27 -2.79 9.20
C GLU A 118 19.86 -3.02 8.69
N GLU A 119 18.96 -3.57 9.51
CA GLU A 119 17.56 -3.78 9.15
C GLU A 119 16.84 -2.47 8.79
N VAL A 120 17.02 -1.44 9.61
CA VAL A 120 16.42 -0.12 9.35
C VAL A 120 17.05 0.56 8.13
N GLY A 121 18.35 0.33 7.89
CA GLY A 121 19.10 0.84 6.74
C GLY A 121 18.74 0.16 5.42
N PHE A 122 18.25 -1.08 5.45
CA PHE A 122 17.97 -1.90 4.27
C PHE A 122 16.99 -1.23 3.27
N GLY A 123 15.92 -0.60 3.77
CA GLY A 123 14.95 0.11 2.93
C GLY A 123 15.58 1.27 2.15
N PRO A 124 16.20 2.25 2.81
CA PRO A 124 16.92 3.34 2.16
C PRO A 124 18.00 2.89 1.18
N GLU A 125 18.77 1.84 1.53
CA GLU A 125 19.81 1.28 0.66
C GLU A 125 19.21 0.76 -0.67
N ASN A 126 18.11 0.02 -0.62
CA ASN A 126 17.44 -0.54 -1.78
C ASN A 126 16.88 0.52 -2.75
N ILE A 127 16.63 1.73 -2.27
CA ILE A 127 16.17 2.84 -3.10
C ILE A 127 17.30 3.81 -3.49
N GLY A 128 18.56 3.44 -3.22
CA GLY A 128 19.75 4.17 -3.67
C GLY A 128 20.05 5.44 -2.87
N VAL A 129 19.62 5.53 -1.61
CA VAL A 129 20.00 6.65 -0.74
C VAL A 129 21.53 6.61 -0.46
N PRO A 130 22.24 7.74 -0.53
CA PRO A 130 23.66 7.79 -0.20
C PRO A 130 23.95 7.27 1.22
N THR A 131 25.04 6.52 1.39
CA THR A 131 25.37 5.84 2.66
C THR A 131 25.40 6.78 3.87
N GLU A 132 25.94 7.99 3.70
CA GLU A 132 26.00 8.98 4.79
C GLU A 132 24.58 9.39 5.25
N GLU A 133 23.65 9.55 4.32
CA GLU A 133 22.26 9.89 4.61
C GLU A 133 21.49 8.69 5.20
N ILE A 134 21.84 7.46 4.83
CA ILE A 134 21.23 6.25 5.40
C ILE A 134 21.41 6.24 6.92
N TRP A 135 22.62 6.44 7.41
CA TRP A 135 22.90 6.41 8.85
C TRP A 135 22.18 7.50 9.63
N GLU A 136 22.05 8.69 9.05
CA GLU A 136 21.27 9.78 9.65
C GLU A 136 19.77 9.39 9.75
N ARG A 137 19.22 8.78 8.69
CA ARG A 137 17.83 8.31 8.67
C ARG A 137 17.59 7.18 9.67
N VAL A 138 18.54 6.23 9.78
CA VAL A 138 18.49 5.11 10.74
C VAL A 138 18.45 5.65 12.17
N GLU A 139 19.40 6.50 12.55
CA GLU A 139 19.45 7.09 13.88
C GLU A 139 18.16 7.86 14.22
N LYS A 140 17.67 8.67 13.29
CA LYS A 140 16.44 9.43 13.46
C LYS A 140 15.22 8.53 13.66
N SER A 141 15.13 7.45 12.87
CA SER A 141 14.00 6.52 12.93
C SER A 141 13.99 5.72 14.23
N LEU A 142 15.14 5.22 14.67
CA LEU A 142 15.28 4.49 15.93
C LEU A 142 14.95 5.37 17.13
N LYS A 143 15.47 6.60 17.18
CA LYS A 143 15.12 7.57 18.23
C LYS A 143 13.64 7.91 18.26
N ALA A 144 12.98 7.99 17.11
CA ALA A 144 11.54 8.30 17.03
C ALA A 144 10.66 7.23 17.70
N VAL A 145 11.14 5.98 17.77
CA VAL A 145 10.44 4.87 18.44
C VAL A 145 11.04 4.50 19.80
N GLY A 146 11.98 5.29 20.31
CA GLY A 146 12.55 5.12 21.65
C GLY A 146 13.66 4.06 21.74
N MET A 147 14.30 3.76 20.64
CA MET A 147 15.45 2.86 20.56
C MET A 147 16.78 3.62 20.45
#